data_855665cb39936e170c1ca0412d2a5f26
#
_entry.id   855665cb39936e170c1ca0412d2a5f26
#
_cell.length_a   1.000
_cell.length_b   1.000
_cell.length_c   1.000
_cell.angle_alpha   90.00
_cell.angle_beta   90.00
_cell.angle_gamma   90.00
#
_symmetry.space_group_name_H-M   'P 1'
#
loop_
_entity.id
_entity.type
_entity.pdbx_description
1 polymer ?
#
loop_
_entity_poly.entity_id
_entity_poly.type
_entity_poly.pdbx_seq_one_letter_code
_entity_poly.pdbx_strand_id
1 'polypeptide(L)'
;MYIAGLKINIVTEYGVFGFEENFSRHLTIVRAQNSSGKSTLFNTILYALGCEEILGGKGEGFLSYCLTSNFEYKQKTIKVLSSEVFLEVENKYGEVKTFRRAIKDNIKNSKLVEIYNSKYITEKERLGVAVPTYLHDAGAAINESGFHSFLENFLDLNLPQVPNTSGSLTKLYIQTIFAAHAVEQKRGWTDYIANIPFFGIRDVKTRVIEYLLGLEVFDINELKNFYISE
;
A
#
# COMPACT_ATOMS: atom_id res chain seq x y z
N MET A 1 -1.23 -7.04 -10.43
CA MET A 1 -0.18 -6.94 -9.39
C MET A 1 -0.04 -8.25 -8.66
N TYR A 2 1.19 -8.70 -8.45
CA TYR A 2 1.50 -9.85 -7.62
C TYR A 2 2.50 -9.41 -6.53
N ILE A 3 2.17 -9.69 -5.26
CA ILE A 3 3.09 -9.47 -4.14
C ILE A 3 3.96 -10.72 -4.04
N ALA A 4 5.24 -10.58 -4.38
CA ALA A 4 6.17 -11.70 -4.46
C ALA A 4 6.80 -12.03 -3.10
N GLY A 5 7.04 -11.03 -2.27
CA GLY A 5 7.61 -11.23 -0.94
C GLY A 5 7.46 -10.04 -0.02
N LEU A 6 7.57 -10.31 1.27
CA LEU A 6 7.59 -9.31 2.34
C LEU A 6 8.75 -9.59 3.29
N LYS A 7 9.48 -8.52 3.65
CA LYS A 7 10.49 -8.58 4.68
C LYS A 7 10.32 -7.40 5.63
N ILE A 8 10.36 -7.68 6.91
CA ILE A 8 10.30 -6.69 8.00
C ILE A 8 11.60 -6.84 8.80
N ASN A 9 12.33 -5.76 8.98
CA ASN A 9 13.49 -5.68 9.85
C ASN A 9 13.16 -4.82 11.07
N ILE A 10 13.51 -5.30 12.26
CA ILE A 10 13.34 -4.60 13.53
C ILE A 10 14.69 -4.61 14.24
N VAL A 11 15.34 -3.46 14.31
CA VAL A 11 16.62 -3.31 15.01
C VAL A 11 16.35 -3.02 16.48
N THR A 12 17.03 -3.73 17.34
CA THR A 12 16.95 -3.59 18.79
C THR A 12 18.35 -3.60 19.41
N GLU A 13 18.46 -3.32 20.70
CA GLU A 13 19.70 -3.44 21.46
C GLU A 13 20.23 -4.88 21.56
N TYR A 14 19.39 -5.89 21.30
CA TYR A 14 19.75 -7.32 21.36
C TYR A 14 19.98 -7.94 19.97
N GLY A 15 19.92 -7.15 18.90
CA GLY A 15 20.09 -7.63 17.54
C GLY A 15 18.90 -7.30 16.63
N VAL A 16 18.87 -7.95 15.48
CA VAL A 16 17.83 -7.77 14.47
C VAL A 16 16.80 -8.88 14.60
N PHE A 17 15.54 -8.47 14.75
CA PHE A 17 14.37 -9.32 14.68
C PHE A 17 13.62 -9.02 13.38
N GLY A 18 12.66 -9.87 13.03
CA GLY A 18 11.84 -9.59 11.86
C GLY A 18 11.12 -10.80 11.30
N PHE A 19 10.65 -10.62 10.09
CA PHE A 19 9.92 -11.61 9.33
C PHE A 19 10.32 -11.49 7.86
N GLU A 20 10.47 -12.61 7.19
CA GLU A 20 10.73 -12.66 5.75
C GLU A 20 10.04 -13.86 5.16
N GLU A 21 9.22 -13.66 4.12
CA GLU A 21 8.46 -14.70 3.46
C GLU A 21 8.24 -14.38 1.98
N ASN A 22 8.28 -15.42 1.16
CA ASN A 22 7.90 -15.38 -0.24
C ASN A 22 6.46 -15.87 -0.40
N PHE A 23 5.69 -15.19 -1.24
CA PHE A 23 4.30 -15.54 -1.48
C PHE A 23 4.14 -16.36 -2.77
N SER A 24 3.16 -17.25 -2.77
CA SER A 24 2.78 -18.01 -3.96
C SER A 24 1.96 -17.15 -4.94
N ARG A 25 2.13 -17.37 -6.24
CA ARG A 25 1.34 -16.66 -7.28
C ARG A 25 -0.16 -16.93 -7.22
N HIS A 26 -0.57 -18.07 -6.68
CA HIS A 26 -1.98 -18.47 -6.69
C HIS A 26 -2.63 -18.26 -5.32
N LEU A 27 -2.09 -18.89 -4.29
CA LEU A 27 -2.67 -18.84 -2.95
C LEU A 27 -1.56 -18.96 -1.91
N THR A 28 -1.53 -18.03 -0.98
CA THR A 28 -0.70 -18.10 0.22
C THR A 28 -1.61 -18.12 1.45
N ILE A 29 -1.47 -19.13 2.29
CA ILE A 29 -2.22 -19.27 3.54
C ILE A 29 -1.26 -19.08 4.71
N VAL A 30 -1.46 -18.00 5.46
CA VAL A 30 -0.70 -17.73 6.69
C VAL A 30 -1.48 -18.25 7.89
N ARG A 31 -1.01 -19.38 8.45
CA ARG A 31 -1.60 -20.00 9.63
C ARG A 31 -0.70 -19.80 10.85
N ALA A 32 -1.25 -19.26 11.92
CA ALA A 32 -0.54 -19.08 13.17
C ALA A 32 -1.56 -18.89 14.32
N GLN A 33 -1.09 -19.02 15.57
CA GLN A 33 -1.91 -18.80 16.76
C GLN A 33 -2.43 -17.36 16.86
N ASN A 34 -3.38 -17.11 17.73
CA ASN A 34 -3.82 -15.73 18.02
C ASN A 34 -2.66 -14.90 18.59
N SER A 35 -2.66 -13.62 18.29
CA SER A 35 -1.61 -12.66 18.70
C SER A 35 -0.21 -12.95 18.11
N SER A 36 -0.08 -13.77 17.08
CA SER A 36 1.19 -14.13 16.44
C SER A 36 1.64 -13.18 15.32
N GLY A 37 0.96 -12.06 15.12
CA GLY A 37 1.37 -11.05 14.12
C GLY A 37 0.71 -11.17 12.74
N LYS A 38 -0.31 -12.04 12.53
CA LYS A 38 -1.01 -12.14 11.23
C LYS A 38 -1.56 -10.79 10.73
N SER A 39 -2.24 -10.06 11.60
CA SER A 39 -2.74 -8.72 11.27
C SER A 39 -1.62 -7.71 11.07
N THR A 40 -0.52 -7.85 11.82
CA THR A 40 0.68 -7.02 11.63
C THR A 40 1.25 -7.21 10.23
N LEU A 41 1.35 -8.45 9.75
CA LEU A 41 1.80 -8.76 8.40
C LEU A 41 0.91 -8.08 7.34
N PHE A 42 -0.40 -8.27 7.42
CA PHE A 42 -1.36 -7.66 6.49
C PHE A 42 -1.29 -6.13 6.52
N ASN A 43 -1.28 -5.53 7.71
CA ASN A 43 -1.19 -4.09 7.87
C ASN A 43 0.14 -3.53 7.32
N THR A 44 1.23 -4.28 7.46
CA THR A 44 2.54 -3.87 6.95
C THR A 44 2.59 -3.90 5.42
N ILE A 45 1.89 -4.84 4.76
CA ILE A 45 1.74 -4.83 3.30
C ILE A 45 1.02 -3.55 2.85
N LEU A 46 -0.12 -3.21 3.48
CA LEU A 46 -0.85 -1.98 3.15
C LEU A 46 -0.02 -0.73 3.42
N TYR A 47 0.74 -0.72 4.51
CA TYR A 47 1.68 0.36 4.83
C TYR A 47 2.75 0.51 3.74
N ALA A 48 3.38 -0.58 3.32
CA ALA A 48 4.41 -0.55 2.27
C ALA A 48 3.87 -0.02 0.92
N LEU A 49 2.58 -0.24 0.65
CA LEU A 49 1.87 0.28 -0.53
C LEU A 49 1.33 1.71 -0.36
N GLY A 50 1.52 2.34 0.81
CA GLY A 50 0.96 3.66 1.10
C GLY A 50 -0.56 3.67 1.18
N CYS A 51 -1.17 2.55 1.57
CA CYS A 51 -2.61 2.32 1.61
C CYS A 51 -3.15 2.21 3.04
N GLU A 52 -2.45 2.74 4.02
CA GLU A 52 -2.83 2.70 5.43
C GLU A 52 -4.16 3.38 5.75
N GLU A 53 -4.62 4.30 4.92
CA GLU A 53 -5.92 4.97 5.07
C GLU A 53 -7.10 3.98 4.95
N ILE A 54 -6.92 2.85 4.28
CA ILE A 54 -7.88 1.73 4.23
C ILE A 54 -8.17 1.20 5.65
N LEU A 55 -7.16 1.26 6.54
CA LEU A 55 -7.26 0.81 7.93
C LEU A 55 -7.73 1.93 8.89
N GLY A 56 -8.04 3.11 8.34
CA GLY A 56 -8.50 4.26 9.11
C GLY A 56 -7.38 5.06 9.79
N GLY A 57 -6.13 4.88 9.38
CA GLY A 57 -4.96 5.58 9.90
C GLY A 57 -4.16 6.30 8.84
N LYS A 58 -3.15 7.05 9.27
CA LYS A 58 -2.12 7.64 8.42
C LYS A 58 -0.76 7.38 9.04
N GLY A 59 0.24 7.10 8.19
CA GLY A 59 1.59 6.83 8.62
C GLY A 59 1.71 5.55 9.47
N GLU A 60 2.64 5.53 10.41
CA GLU A 60 2.97 4.37 11.24
C GLU A 60 2.05 4.16 12.45
N GLY A 61 1.21 5.12 12.78
CA GLY A 61 0.42 5.16 14.03
C GLY A 61 -0.59 4.02 14.22
N PHE A 62 -0.97 3.33 13.15
CA PHE A 62 -1.87 2.17 13.21
C PHE A 62 -1.12 0.82 13.26
N LEU A 63 0.20 0.83 13.04
CA LEU A 63 1.01 -0.38 13.08
C LEU A 63 1.19 -0.86 14.53
N SER A 64 1.40 -2.16 14.67
CA SER A 64 1.59 -2.81 15.97
C SER A 64 2.79 -2.24 16.73
N TYR A 65 2.68 -2.15 18.06
CA TYR A 65 3.77 -1.71 18.94
C TYR A 65 5.07 -2.48 18.75
N CYS A 66 4.99 -3.75 18.32
CA CYS A 66 6.19 -4.54 18.05
C CYS A 66 7.03 -3.99 16.88
N LEU A 67 6.46 -3.13 16.04
CA LEU A 67 7.17 -2.44 14.96
C LEU A 67 7.59 -1.01 15.33
N THR A 68 6.87 -0.38 16.28
CA THR A 68 7.01 1.06 16.54
C THR A 68 7.62 1.39 17.89
N SER A 69 7.44 0.52 18.89
CA SER A 69 7.80 0.82 20.29
C SER A 69 8.59 -0.29 20.97
N ASN A 70 7.95 -1.40 21.32
CA ASN A 70 8.53 -2.52 22.06
C ASN A 70 7.72 -3.80 21.85
N PHE A 71 8.30 -4.94 22.23
CA PHE A 71 7.65 -6.24 22.26
C PHE A 71 8.26 -7.13 23.35
N GLU A 72 7.50 -8.13 23.79
CA GLU A 72 7.96 -9.12 24.76
C GLU A 72 8.69 -10.27 24.05
N TYR A 73 9.89 -10.61 24.53
CA TYR A 73 10.66 -11.77 24.06
C TYR A 73 11.40 -12.41 25.23
N LYS A 74 11.18 -13.70 25.47
CA LYS A 74 11.78 -14.46 26.59
C LYS A 74 11.64 -13.73 27.94
N GLN A 75 10.43 -13.26 28.24
CA GLN A 75 10.08 -12.53 29.47
C GLN A 75 10.82 -11.18 29.66
N LYS A 76 11.35 -10.62 28.58
CA LYS A 76 11.98 -9.30 28.59
C LYS A 76 11.25 -8.37 27.61
N THR A 77 11.05 -7.14 28.00
CA THR A 77 10.56 -6.09 27.12
C THR A 77 11.71 -5.59 26.27
N ILE A 78 11.63 -5.81 24.95
CA ILE A 78 12.63 -5.41 23.98
C ILE A 78 12.21 -4.10 23.32
N LYS A 79 13.06 -3.09 23.41
CA LYS A 79 12.81 -1.78 22.78
C LYS A 79 13.19 -1.81 21.30
N VAL A 80 12.29 -1.32 20.46
CA VAL A 80 12.56 -1.10 19.03
C VAL A 80 13.36 0.18 18.86
N LEU A 81 14.53 0.10 18.27
CA LEU A 81 15.38 1.25 17.92
C LEU A 81 15.01 1.81 16.56
N SER A 82 14.94 0.95 15.54
CA SER A 82 14.42 1.28 14.21
C SER A 82 13.71 0.08 13.59
N SER A 83 12.84 0.32 12.63
CA SER A 83 12.17 -0.72 11.87
C SER A 83 11.82 -0.25 10.46
N GLU A 84 11.80 -1.20 9.54
CA GLU A 84 11.53 -0.94 8.13
C GLU A 84 10.84 -2.14 7.49
N VAL A 85 10.18 -1.88 6.38
CA VAL A 85 9.57 -2.91 5.55
C VAL A 85 10.14 -2.87 4.15
N PHE A 86 10.29 -4.06 3.57
CA PHE A 86 10.53 -4.28 2.14
C PHE A 86 9.36 -5.08 1.59
N LEU A 87 8.84 -4.64 0.46
CA LEU A 87 7.77 -5.32 -0.26
C LEU A 87 8.21 -5.53 -1.70
N GLU A 88 8.29 -6.78 -2.12
CA GLU A 88 8.63 -7.13 -3.48
C GLU A 88 7.34 -7.36 -4.28
N VAL A 89 7.21 -6.64 -5.40
CA VAL A 89 6.00 -6.58 -6.21
C VAL A 89 6.35 -6.80 -7.67
N GLU A 90 5.53 -7.59 -8.36
CA GLU A 90 5.63 -7.84 -9.79
C GLU A 90 4.40 -7.30 -10.53
N ASN A 91 4.62 -6.61 -11.64
CA ASN A 91 3.55 -6.14 -12.51
C ASN A 91 3.09 -7.24 -13.50
N LYS A 92 2.11 -6.93 -14.34
CA LYS A 92 1.57 -7.88 -15.34
C LYS A 92 2.55 -8.26 -16.45
N TYR A 93 3.64 -7.49 -16.60
CA TYR A 93 4.67 -7.74 -17.61
C TYR A 93 5.86 -8.56 -17.05
N GLY A 94 5.82 -8.96 -15.78
CA GLY A 94 6.89 -9.70 -15.13
C GLY A 94 8.03 -8.81 -14.61
N GLU A 95 7.87 -7.48 -14.64
CA GLU A 95 8.83 -6.56 -14.05
C GLU A 95 8.67 -6.55 -12.53
N VAL A 96 9.80 -6.70 -11.82
CA VAL A 96 9.83 -6.76 -10.35
C VAL A 96 10.47 -5.51 -9.78
N LYS A 97 9.86 -4.97 -8.74
CA LYS A 97 10.41 -3.87 -7.92
C LYS A 97 10.36 -4.25 -6.45
N THR A 98 11.34 -3.81 -5.70
CA THR A 98 11.32 -3.85 -4.24
C THR A 98 11.11 -2.45 -3.69
N PHE A 99 10.04 -2.26 -2.92
CA PHE A 99 9.74 -1.03 -2.19
C PHE A 99 10.28 -1.13 -0.77
N ARG A 100 11.01 -0.13 -0.32
CA ARG A 100 11.48 0.01 1.05
C ARG A 100 10.85 1.23 1.70
N ARG A 101 10.29 1.06 2.89
CA ARG A 101 9.72 2.16 3.66
C ARG A 101 10.09 2.03 5.13
N ALA A 102 10.57 3.11 5.73
CA ALA A 102 10.84 3.17 7.17
C ALA A 102 9.51 3.16 7.95
N ILE A 103 9.44 2.37 9.03
CA ILE A 103 8.33 2.36 9.98
C ILE A 103 8.72 3.23 11.18
N LYS A 104 9.89 2.96 11.78
CA LYS A 104 10.47 3.77 12.84
C LYS A 104 11.92 4.07 12.48
N ASP A 105 12.23 5.33 12.31
CA ASP A 105 13.58 5.78 11.99
C ASP A 105 13.77 7.21 12.53
N ASN A 106 14.98 7.52 12.98
CA ASN A 106 15.31 8.86 13.48
C ASN A 106 15.77 9.80 12.36
N ILE A 107 16.08 9.27 11.17
CA ILE A 107 16.65 9.99 10.03
C ILE A 107 15.69 10.00 8.86
N LYS A 108 15.14 8.81 8.52
CA LYS A 108 14.25 8.64 7.36
C LYS A 108 12.81 8.95 7.71
N ASN A 109 12.18 9.77 6.89
CA ASN A 109 10.77 10.08 7.01
C ASN A 109 9.92 8.88 6.55
N SER A 110 8.87 8.55 7.30
CA SER A 110 7.90 7.49 6.97
C SER A 110 7.10 7.75 5.67
N LYS A 111 7.15 8.97 5.13
CA LYS A 111 6.60 9.30 3.81
C LYS A 111 7.50 8.90 2.64
N LEU A 112 8.78 8.68 2.88
CA LEU A 112 9.74 8.28 1.85
C LEU A 112 9.57 6.80 1.53
N VAL A 113 9.34 6.50 0.25
CA VAL A 113 9.39 5.15 -0.30
C VAL A 113 10.55 5.08 -1.29
N GLU A 114 11.49 4.22 -1.00
CA GLU A 114 12.66 3.94 -1.84
C GLU A 114 12.33 2.75 -2.76
N ILE A 115 12.43 2.95 -4.07
CA ILE A 115 12.11 1.93 -5.08
C ILE A 115 13.41 1.39 -5.67
N TYR A 116 13.54 0.07 -5.67
CA TYR A 116 14.72 -0.63 -6.19
C TYR A 116 14.32 -1.56 -7.34
N ASN A 117 15.13 -1.60 -8.41
CA ASN A 117 15.06 -2.57 -9.49
C ASN A 117 15.80 -3.85 -9.05
N SER A 118 15.22 -4.61 -8.13
CA SER A 118 15.89 -5.75 -7.53
C SER A 118 14.87 -6.74 -6.97
N LYS A 119 15.17 -8.03 -7.12
CA LYS A 119 14.47 -9.14 -6.48
C LYS A 119 15.13 -9.45 -5.11
N TYR A 120 15.12 -8.45 -4.24
CA TYR A 120 15.83 -8.49 -2.96
C TYR A 120 15.36 -9.59 -2.02
N ILE A 121 14.04 -9.88 -2.05
CA ILE A 121 13.45 -10.86 -1.13
C ILE A 121 13.47 -12.26 -1.73
N THR A 122 12.97 -12.43 -2.96
CA THR A 122 12.82 -13.75 -3.60
C THR A 122 14.13 -14.35 -4.07
N GLU A 123 15.01 -13.56 -4.68
CA GLU A 123 16.29 -14.04 -5.25
C GLU A 123 17.54 -13.57 -4.47
N LYS A 124 17.35 -12.85 -3.37
CA LYS A 124 18.46 -12.32 -2.52
C LYS A 124 19.43 -11.42 -3.26
N GLU A 125 18.96 -10.75 -4.29
CA GLU A 125 19.76 -9.76 -5.00
C GLU A 125 20.14 -8.58 -4.10
N ARG A 126 21.25 -7.93 -4.44
CA ARG A 126 21.63 -6.69 -3.76
C ARG A 126 20.70 -5.56 -4.15
N LEU A 127 20.32 -4.74 -3.18
CA LEU A 127 19.64 -3.47 -3.46
C LEU A 127 20.60 -2.57 -4.26
N GLY A 128 20.16 -2.13 -5.43
CA GLY A 128 20.90 -1.20 -6.27
C GLY A 128 20.70 0.25 -5.83
N VAL A 129 20.70 1.15 -6.82
CA VAL A 129 20.39 2.57 -6.59
C VAL A 129 18.89 2.72 -6.36
N ALA A 130 18.52 3.42 -5.30
CA ALA A 130 17.13 3.73 -4.98
C ALA A 130 16.60 4.88 -5.82
N VAL A 131 15.37 4.76 -6.29
CA VAL A 131 14.58 5.89 -6.77
C VAL A 131 13.70 6.36 -5.62
N PRO A 132 13.92 7.56 -5.06
CA PRO A 132 13.10 8.07 -3.95
C PRO A 132 11.76 8.58 -4.48
N THR A 133 10.68 8.21 -3.80
CA THR A 133 9.33 8.71 -4.04
C THR A 133 8.67 9.07 -2.72
N TYR A 134 7.61 9.85 -2.75
CA TYR A 134 6.97 10.36 -1.53
C TYR A 134 5.47 10.07 -1.50
N LEU A 135 4.98 9.84 -0.28
CA LEU A 135 3.57 9.62 0.06
C LEU A 135 3.00 10.83 0.81
N HIS A 136 1.68 10.98 0.72
CA HIS A 136 0.89 11.94 1.51
C HIS A 136 1.28 13.42 1.37
N ASP A 137 2.15 13.77 0.43
CA ASP A 137 2.40 15.16 0.10
C ASP A 137 1.35 15.68 -0.89
N ALA A 138 1.10 16.99 -0.88
CA ALA A 138 0.16 17.60 -1.80
C ALA A 138 0.56 17.30 -3.26
N GLY A 139 -0.33 16.64 -3.99
CA GLY A 139 -0.07 16.23 -5.37
C GLY A 139 0.67 14.89 -5.54
N ALA A 140 1.01 14.15 -4.49
CA ALA A 140 1.73 12.87 -4.58
C ALA A 140 1.04 11.79 -5.43
N ALA A 141 -0.26 11.92 -5.67
CA ALA A 141 -1.01 11.04 -6.57
C ALA A 141 -0.93 11.45 -8.06
N ILE A 142 -0.37 12.62 -8.37
CA ILE A 142 -0.35 13.21 -9.71
C ILE A 142 1.07 13.53 -10.15
N ASN A 143 1.94 13.94 -9.22
CA ASN A 143 3.31 14.34 -9.49
C ASN A 143 4.21 13.13 -9.78
N GLU A 144 5.17 13.29 -10.68
CA GLU A 144 6.14 12.24 -11.05
C GLU A 144 6.96 11.72 -9.86
N SER A 145 7.20 12.55 -8.84
CA SER A 145 7.88 12.17 -7.59
C SER A 145 6.97 11.45 -6.58
N GLY A 146 5.68 11.32 -6.87
CA GLY A 146 4.70 10.66 -6.01
C GLY A 146 4.73 9.15 -6.13
N PHE A 147 4.74 8.43 -5.00
CA PHE A 147 4.75 6.98 -5.00
C PHE A 147 3.51 6.36 -5.67
N HIS A 148 2.32 6.92 -5.42
CA HIS A 148 1.10 6.39 -6.04
C HIS A 148 1.02 6.65 -7.54
N SER A 149 1.57 7.76 -8.02
CA SER A 149 1.73 8.02 -9.47
C SER A 149 2.68 7.02 -10.10
N PHE A 150 3.81 6.75 -9.46
CA PHE A 150 4.73 5.69 -9.89
C PHE A 150 4.02 4.32 -9.91
N LEU A 151 3.32 3.95 -8.82
CA LEU A 151 2.69 2.64 -8.69
C LEU A 151 1.59 2.43 -9.74
N GLU A 152 0.81 3.46 -10.06
CA GLU A 152 -0.17 3.44 -11.15
C GLU A 152 0.47 3.16 -12.51
N ASN A 153 1.54 3.88 -12.84
CA ASN A 153 2.29 3.67 -14.08
C ASN A 153 2.94 2.28 -14.13
N PHE A 154 3.56 1.83 -13.02
CA PHE A 154 4.18 0.51 -12.92
C PHE A 154 3.19 -0.63 -13.11
N LEU A 155 1.97 -0.47 -12.62
CA LEU A 155 0.89 -1.45 -12.75
C LEU A 155 0.11 -1.31 -14.05
N ASP A 156 0.38 -0.27 -14.85
CA ASP A 156 -0.33 0.07 -16.07
C ASP A 156 -1.85 0.18 -15.83
N LEU A 157 -2.19 1.00 -14.83
CA LEU A 157 -3.58 1.30 -14.49
C LEU A 157 -3.95 2.66 -15.10
N ASN A 158 -5.04 2.69 -15.85
CA ASN A 158 -5.63 3.92 -16.38
C ASN A 158 -6.78 4.33 -15.46
N LEU A 159 -6.46 5.08 -14.40
CA LEU A 159 -7.45 5.53 -13.43
C LEU A 159 -8.24 6.73 -13.97
N PRO A 160 -9.58 6.64 -14.05
CA PRO A 160 -10.41 7.65 -14.70
C PRO A 160 -10.56 8.90 -13.85
N GLN A 161 -10.98 9.98 -14.52
CA GLN A 161 -11.49 11.18 -13.86
C GLN A 161 -12.94 10.94 -13.42
N VAL A 162 -13.25 11.26 -12.18
CA VAL A 162 -14.55 11.04 -11.55
C VAL A 162 -15.05 12.31 -10.87
N PRO A 163 -16.38 12.53 -10.77
CA PRO A 163 -16.93 13.68 -10.06
C PRO A 163 -16.54 13.67 -8.57
N ASN A 164 -16.08 14.80 -8.08
CA ASN A 164 -15.95 15.02 -6.64
C ASN A 164 -17.23 15.64 -6.04
N THR A 165 -17.25 15.83 -4.73
CA THR A 165 -18.41 16.41 -4.03
C THR A 165 -18.66 17.87 -4.34
N SER A 166 -17.69 18.61 -4.87
CA SER A 166 -17.85 20.00 -5.31
C SER A 166 -18.35 20.12 -6.76
N GLY A 167 -18.49 19.01 -7.48
CA GLY A 167 -18.96 18.97 -8.87
C GLY A 167 -17.84 19.08 -9.90
N SER A 168 -16.57 19.28 -9.49
CA SER A 168 -15.42 19.22 -10.38
C SER A 168 -14.93 17.78 -10.56
N LEU A 169 -14.06 17.55 -11.54
CA LEU A 169 -13.44 16.26 -11.76
C LEU A 169 -12.20 16.08 -10.89
N THR A 170 -11.98 14.88 -10.40
CA THR A 170 -10.77 14.44 -9.71
C THR A 170 -10.41 13.03 -10.17
N LYS A 171 -9.13 12.69 -10.11
CA LYS A 171 -8.68 11.35 -10.45
C LYS A 171 -9.18 10.33 -9.44
N LEU A 172 -9.58 9.13 -9.88
CA LEU A 172 -9.82 8.00 -9.00
C LEU A 172 -8.47 7.56 -8.41
N TYR A 173 -8.38 7.40 -7.09
CA TYR A 173 -7.11 7.09 -6.43
C TYR A 173 -6.87 5.58 -6.34
N ILE A 174 -5.61 5.16 -6.55
CA ILE A 174 -5.20 3.75 -6.48
C ILE A 174 -5.55 3.10 -5.14
N GLN A 175 -5.49 3.85 -4.03
CA GLN A 175 -5.87 3.37 -2.71
C GLN A 175 -7.33 2.90 -2.66
N THR A 176 -8.23 3.53 -3.41
CA THR A 176 -9.64 3.12 -3.48
C THR A 176 -9.80 1.78 -4.18
N ILE A 177 -8.97 1.50 -5.19
CA ILE A 177 -8.94 0.22 -5.88
C ILE A 177 -8.39 -0.88 -4.96
N PHE A 178 -7.28 -0.62 -4.27
CA PHE A 178 -6.73 -1.59 -3.32
C PHE A 178 -7.66 -1.86 -2.14
N ALA A 179 -8.43 -0.87 -1.69
CA ALA A 179 -9.44 -1.04 -0.64
C ALA A 179 -10.51 -2.08 -1.02
N ALA A 180 -10.88 -2.18 -2.30
CA ALA A 180 -11.82 -3.18 -2.78
C ALA A 180 -11.24 -4.62 -2.80
N HIS A 181 -9.92 -4.77 -2.67
CA HIS A 181 -9.23 -6.07 -2.62
C HIS A 181 -8.71 -6.42 -1.22
N ALA A 182 -8.77 -5.50 -0.26
CA ALA A 182 -8.25 -5.66 1.08
C ALA A 182 -9.38 -5.90 2.09
N VAL A 183 -9.62 -7.17 2.46
CA VAL A 183 -10.68 -7.54 3.40
C VAL A 183 -10.12 -7.64 4.81
N GLU A 184 -10.45 -6.67 5.67
CA GLU A 184 -10.03 -6.65 7.08
C GLU A 184 -10.99 -7.51 7.92
N GLN A 185 -10.43 -8.30 8.85
CA GLN A 185 -11.15 -9.30 9.62
C GLN A 185 -12.35 -8.73 10.42
N LYS A 186 -12.23 -7.54 11.00
CA LYS A 186 -13.26 -7.00 11.90
C LYS A 186 -14.48 -6.44 11.15
N ARG A 187 -14.28 -5.87 9.95
CA ARG A 187 -15.31 -5.18 9.18
C ARG A 187 -15.68 -5.86 7.88
N GLY A 188 -14.74 -6.58 7.26
CA GLY A 188 -14.91 -7.19 5.96
C GLY A 188 -16.00 -8.27 5.88
N TRP A 189 -16.43 -8.82 7.01
CA TRP A 189 -17.52 -9.80 7.07
C TRP A 189 -18.92 -9.18 7.00
N THR A 190 -19.06 -7.91 7.42
CA THR A 190 -20.36 -7.21 7.48
C THR A 190 -20.55 -6.23 6.33
N ASP A 191 -19.49 -5.59 5.86
CA ASP A 191 -19.51 -4.70 4.70
C ASP A 191 -18.16 -4.79 3.98
N TYR A 192 -18.12 -5.60 2.94
CA TYR A 192 -16.94 -5.91 2.15
C TYR A 192 -16.22 -4.68 1.57
N ILE A 193 -16.97 -3.65 1.19
CA ILE A 193 -16.44 -2.41 0.60
C ILE A 193 -16.58 -1.19 1.53
N ALA A 194 -16.76 -1.44 2.86
CA ALA A 194 -16.95 -0.35 3.83
C ALA A 194 -15.73 0.57 3.94
N ASN A 195 -14.54 0.02 3.77
CA ASN A 195 -13.28 0.70 4.05
C ASN A 195 -12.69 1.44 2.85
N ILE A 196 -13.45 1.65 1.76
CA ILE A 196 -12.96 2.49 0.66
C ILE A 196 -12.83 3.94 1.15
N PRO A 197 -11.63 4.54 1.12
CA PRO A 197 -11.41 5.91 1.54
C PRO A 197 -12.21 6.88 0.66
N PHE A 198 -12.81 7.87 1.29
CA PHE A 198 -13.73 8.80 0.60
C PHE A 198 -13.02 9.76 -0.37
N PHE A 199 -11.88 10.32 0.02
CA PHE A 199 -11.06 11.28 -0.76
C PHE A 199 -11.82 12.40 -1.47
N GLY A 200 -13.04 12.74 -1.01
CA GLY A 200 -13.88 13.75 -1.64
C GLY A 200 -14.54 13.30 -2.95
N ILE A 201 -14.44 12.03 -3.32
CA ILE A 201 -15.05 11.47 -4.54
C ILE A 201 -16.53 11.20 -4.31
N ARG A 202 -17.37 11.69 -5.20
CA ARG A 202 -18.80 11.44 -5.17
C ARG A 202 -19.10 9.98 -5.54
N ASP A 203 -19.86 9.29 -4.67
CA ASP A 203 -20.25 7.88 -4.86
C ASP A 203 -19.05 6.95 -5.08
N VAL A 204 -17.97 7.14 -4.31
CA VAL A 204 -16.67 6.46 -4.50
C VAL A 204 -16.79 4.93 -4.65
N LYS A 205 -17.67 4.28 -3.88
CA LYS A 205 -17.89 2.83 -3.97
C LYS A 205 -18.40 2.42 -5.36
N THR A 206 -19.36 3.16 -5.90
CA THR A 206 -19.89 2.94 -7.24
C THR A 206 -18.80 3.13 -8.29
N ARG A 207 -18.02 4.22 -8.21
CA ARG A 207 -16.92 4.50 -9.15
C ARG A 207 -15.85 3.41 -9.16
N VAL A 208 -15.51 2.89 -8.00
CA VAL A 208 -14.56 1.77 -7.88
C VAL A 208 -15.11 0.50 -8.55
N ILE A 209 -16.37 0.16 -8.31
CA ILE A 209 -17.00 -1.02 -8.93
C ILE A 209 -17.12 -0.86 -10.45
N GLU A 210 -17.55 0.30 -10.94
CA GLU A 210 -17.61 0.62 -12.38
C GLU A 210 -16.22 0.41 -13.04
N TYR A 211 -15.16 0.93 -12.42
CA TYR A 211 -13.80 0.77 -12.91
C TYR A 211 -13.36 -0.70 -12.92
N LEU A 212 -13.57 -1.44 -11.83
CA LEU A 212 -13.16 -2.85 -11.71
C LEU A 212 -13.92 -3.76 -12.69
N LEU A 213 -15.15 -3.41 -13.04
CA LEU A 213 -15.95 -4.15 -14.02
C LEU A 213 -15.69 -3.71 -15.46
N GLY A 214 -14.86 -2.70 -15.69
CA GLY A 214 -14.56 -2.17 -17.03
C GLY A 214 -15.80 -1.58 -17.72
N LEU A 215 -16.69 -0.91 -16.95
CA LEU A 215 -17.89 -0.32 -17.53
C LEU A 215 -17.56 0.95 -18.32
N GLU A 216 -18.18 1.11 -19.48
CA GLU A 216 -17.97 2.26 -20.42
C GLU A 216 -18.50 3.61 -19.89
N VAL A 217 -18.98 3.67 -18.64
CA VAL A 217 -19.51 4.87 -18.00
C VAL A 217 -18.52 6.04 -18.01
N PHE A 218 -17.23 5.75 -17.93
CA PHE A 218 -16.17 6.76 -17.92
C PHE A 218 -15.98 7.39 -19.31
N ASP A 219 -16.01 6.60 -20.36
CA ASP A 219 -15.87 7.08 -21.76
C ASP A 219 -17.05 7.98 -22.14
N ILE A 220 -18.26 7.61 -21.70
CA ILE A 220 -19.49 8.41 -21.90
C ILE A 220 -19.43 9.76 -21.14
N ASN A 221 -18.84 9.76 -19.95
CA ASN A 221 -18.69 11.00 -19.17
C ASN A 221 -17.62 11.93 -19.77
N GLU A 222 -16.53 11.40 -20.30
CA GLU A 222 -15.53 12.19 -21.05
C GLU A 222 -16.15 12.81 -22.31
N LEU A 223 -16.91 12.04 -23.09
CA LEU A 223 -17.63 12.54 -24.24
C LEU A 223 -18.65 13.63 -23.89
N LYS A 224 -19.43 13.45 -22.83
CA LYS A 224 -20.37 14.47 -22.36
C LYS A 224 -19.68 15.76 -21.94
N ASN A 225 -18.55 15.67 -21.23
CA ASN A 225 -17.79 16.84 -20.82
C ASN A 225 -17.18 17.59 -22.01
N PHE A 226 -16.75 16.87 -23.06
CA PHE A 226 -16.27 17.45 -24.30
C PHE A 226 -17.37 18.29 -24.99
N TYR A 227 -18.59 17.77 -25.08
CA TYR A 227 -19.73 18.47 -25.72
C TYR A 227 -20.37 19.60 -24.88
N ILE A 228 -20.10 19.67 -23.57
CA ILE A 228 -20.61 20.76 -22.70
C ILE A 228 -19.59 21.92 -22.63
N SER A 229 -18.33 21.69 -22.99
CA SER A 229 -17.27 22.71 -22.99
C SER A 229 -17.15 23.50 -24.30
N GLU A 230 -17.91 23.17 -25.34
CA GLU A 230 -18.15 23.96 -26.56
C GLU A 230 -19.40 24.85 -26.39
#